data_8eafe7bae8d622f692a1411f1e95cb7b
#
_entry.id   8eafe7bae8d622f692a1411f1e95cb7b
#
_cell.length_a   1.000
_cell.length_b   1.000
_cell.length_c   1.000
_cell.angle_alpha   90.00
_cell.angle_beta   90.00
_cell.angle_gamma   90.00
#
_symmetry.space_group_name_H-M   'P 1'
#
loop_
_entity.id
_entity.type
_entity.pdbx_description
1 polymer ?
#
loop_
_entity_poly.entity_id
_entity_poly.type
_entity_poly.pdbx_seq_one_letter_code
_entity_poly.pdbx_strand_id
1 'polypeptide(L)'
;MKKLFALLCMTAVLALAGCGEKSAPKLAFKNTDLTGLDYARDFALNDHTGKPVTLASYKGKVVVLFFGYTQCPDVCPTTMAEMAGVMKELGAQSEQVQVLFVTLDPERDTRELLAQYAPAFDARFAGLYGDAAQTAKVAKEFKVFYAKVPGKTPDSYTVDHTAGSYVFDKDGKIRLFLRHGQGPAPIAHDIKLLLS
;
A
#
# COMPACT_ATOMS: atom_id res chain seq x y z
N MET A 1 -8.49 -8.25 -69.42
CA MET A 1 -9.18 -7.85 -68.18
C MET A 1 -9.06 -8.86 -67.02
N LYS A 2 -8.76 -10.12 -67.26
CA LYS A 2 -8.61 -11.14 -66.17
C LYS A 2 -7.27 -11.12 -65.41
N LYS A 3 -6.24 -10.47 -65.94
CA LYS A 3 -4.89 -10.43 -65.29
C LYS A 3 -4.67 -9.23 -64.34
N LEU A 4 -5.56 -8.19 -64.41
CA LEU A 4 -5.47 -7.02 -63.52
C LEU A 4 -6.14 -7.26 -62.17
N PHE A 5 -7.10 -8.20 -62.10
CA PHE A 5 -7.82 -8.53 -60.86
C PHE A 5 -7.00 -9.42 -59.88
N ALA A 6 -6.05 -10.17 -60.41
CA ALA A 6 -5.20 -11.06 -59.57
C ALA A 6 -4.11 -10.30 -58.80
N LEU A 7 -3.68 -9.12 -59.30
CA LEU A 7 -2.64 -8.33 -58.62
C LEU A 7 -3.19 -7.48 -57.49
N LEU A 8 -4.48 -7.15 -57.46
CA LEU A 8 -5.10 -6.32 -56.44
C LEU A 8 -5.45 -7.10 -55.16
N CYS A 9 -5.60 -8.44 -55.22
CA CYS A 9 -5.88 -9.28 -54.07
C CYS A 9 -4.63 -9.68 -53.26
N MET A 10 -3.43 -9.48 -53.81
CA MET A 10 -2.19 -9.92 -53.19
C MET A 10 -1.57 -8.86 -52.26
N THR A 11 -2.04 -7.59 -52.35
CA THR A 11 -1.54 -6.47 -51.52
C THR A 11 -2.36 -6.22 -50.26
N ALA A 12 -3.52 -6.89 -50.07
CA ALA A 12 -4.42 -6.68 -48.93
C ALA A 12 -4.10 -7.57 -47.71
N VAL A 13 -3.15 -8.52 -47.79
CA VAL A 13 -2.89 -9.51 -46.71
C VAL A 13 -1.74 -9.12 -45.77
N LEU A 14 -0.99 -8.04 -46.05
CA LEU A 14 0.19 -7.66 -45.24
C LEU A 14 -0.09 -6.61 -44.13
N ALA A 15 -1.34 -6.19 -43.90
CA ALA A 15 -1.66 -5.13 -42.92
C ALA A 15 -2.18 -5.62 -41.56
N LEU A 16 -2.12 -6.94 -41.28
CA LEU A 16 -2.53 -7.54 -40.01
C LEU A 16 -1.34 -8.05 -39.17
N ALA A 17 -0.13 -7.45 -39.34
CA ALA A 17 0.97 -7.67 -38.40
C ALA A 17 0.63 -6.94 -37.11
N GLY A 18 -0.04 -7.66 -36.21
CA GLY A 18 -0.64 -7.18 -34.98
C GLY A 18 0.36 -6.46 -34.07
N CYS A 19 -0.09 -5.38 -33.48
CA CYS A 19 0.39 -4.87 -32.22
C CYS A 19 0.14 -5.94 -31.13
N GLY A 20 1.02 -6.91 -31.06
CA GLY A 20 1.15 -7.75 -29.89
C GLY A 20 1.69 -6.88 -28.77
N GLU A 21 0.82 -6.35 -27.95
CA GLU A 21 1.17 -5.74 -26.68
C GLU A 21 1.99 -6.79 -25.90
N LYS A 22 3.30 -6.60 -25.85
CA LYS A 22 4.17 -7.43 -24.99
C LYS A 22 3.71 -7.17 -23.57
N SER A 23 2.87 -8.04 -23.02
CA SER A 23 2.58 -8.01 -21.58
C SER A 23 3.90 -8.06 -20.83
N ALA A 24 4.15 -7.06 -19.98
CA ALA A 24 5.32 -7.05 -19.12
C ALA A 24 5.40 -8.38 -18.36
N PRO A 25 6.61 -8.95 -18.16
CA PRO A 25 6.75 -10.22 -17.47
C PRO A 25 6.07 -10.13 -16.10
N LYS A 26 5.21 -11.10 -15.79
CA LYS A 26 4.50 -11.14 -14.52
C LYS A 26 5.53 -11.37 -13.40
N LEU A 27 5.63 -10.42 -12.47
CA LEU A 27 6.52 -10.54 -11.31
C LEU A 27 6.08 -11.72 -10.44
N ALA A 28 7.04 -12.50 -9.97
CA ALA A 28 6.78 -13.69 -9.13
C ALA A 28 6.72 -13.27 -7.65
N PHE A 29 5.63 -12.64 -7.24
CA PHE A 29 5.42 -12.22 -5.86
C PHE A 29 5.18 -13.41 -4.92
N LYS A 30 5.65 -13.29 -3.68
CA LYS A 30 5.37 -14.21 -2.57
C LYS A 30 4.09 -13.83 -1.83
N ASN A 31 3.72 -12.55 -1.90
CA ASN A 31 2.51 -12.00 -1.29
C ASN A 31 1.35 -11.97 -2.27
N THR A 32 0.16 -11.61 -1.79
CA THR A 32 -1.04 -11.55 -2.63
C THR A 32 -0.90 -10.44 -3.67
N ASP A 33 -0.88 -10.80 -4.94
CA ASP A 33 -0.82 -9.86 -6.07
C ASP A 33 -2.18 -9.19 -6.27
N LEU A 34 -2.20 -7.87 -6.17
CA LEU A 34 -3.36 -7.00 -6.39
C LEU A 34 -3.25 -6.21 -7.70
N THR A 35 -2.27 -6.50 -8.54
CA THR A 35 -2.04 -5.77 -9.79
C THR A 35 -3.28 -5.77 -10.68
N GLY A 36 -3.69 -4.59 -11.12
CA GLY A 36 -4.86 -4.42 -11.99
C GLY A 36 -6.20 -4.29 -11.25
N LEU A 37 -6.21 -4.35 -9.92
CA LEU A 37 -7.44 -4.08 -9.16
C LEU A 37 -7.70 -2.56 -9.07
N ASP A 38 -8.97 -2.17 -9.21
CA ASP A 38 -9.42 -0.78 -9.22
C ASP A 38 -10.02 -0.38 -7.87
N TYR A 39 -9.19 -0.30 -6.82
CA TYR A 39 -9.52 0.25 -5.52
C TYR A 39 -8.24 0.70 -4.80
N ALA A 40 -8.34 1.31 -3.61
CA ALA A 40 -7.22 1.83 -2.84
C ALA A 40 -6.35 2.79 -3.69
N ARG A 41 -7.01 3.70 -4.41
CA ARG A 41 -6.36 4.56 -5.41
C ARG A 41 -5.65 5.75 -4.82
N ASP A 42 -6.17 6.28 -3.72
CA ASP A 42 -5.58 7.45 -3.05
C ASP A 42 -6.15 7.61 -1.63
N PHE A 43 -5.48 8.47 -0.85
CA PHE A 43 -5.94 8.97 0.43
C PHE A 43 -5.67 10.48 0.52
N ALA A 44 -6.39 11.18 1.39
CA ALA A 44 -6.14 12.58 1.74
C ALA A 44 -6.19 12.69 3.27
N LEU A 45 -5.01 12.74 3.88
CA LEU A 45 -4.80 12.75 5.34
C LEU A 45 -3.72 13.77 5.69
N ASN A 46 -3.44 13.94 6.97
CA ASN A 46 -2.28 14.68 7.45
C ASN A 46 -1.24 13.71 8.01
N ASP A 47 0.04 14.02 7.82
CA ASP A 47 1.10 13.31 8.51
C ASP A 47 1.28 13.84 9.95
N HIS A 48 2.04 13.11 10.75
CA HIS A 48 2.29 13.48 12.15
C HIS A 48 3.06 14.81 12.33
N THR A 49 3.56 15.43 11.24
CA THR A 49 4.10 16.81 11.28
C THR A 49 3.00 17.86 11.09
N GLY A 50 1.79 17.44 10.68
CA GLY A 50 0.66 18.31 10.37
C GLY A 50 0.57 18.69 8.90
N LYS A 51 1.41 18.12 8.03
CA LYS A 51 1.39 18.37 6.60
C LYS A 51 0.32 17.55 5.91
N PRO A 52 -0.53 18.14 5.05
CA PRO A 52 -1.45 17.39 4.19
C PRO A 52 -0.68 16.51 3.20
N VAL A 53 -1.07 15.24 3.12
CA VAL A 53 -0.43 14.24 2.25
C VAL A 53 -1.46 13.38 1.53
N THR A 54 -1.08 12.95 0.35
CA THR A 54 -1.79 11.98 -0.50
C THR A 54 -0.79 10.92 -0.95
N LEU A 55 -1.25 9.88 -1.65
CA LEU A 55 -0.33 8.90 -2.22
C LEU A 55 0.69 9.55 -3.18
N ALA A 56 0.27 10.58 -3.92
CA ALA A 56 1.14 11.34 -4.82
C ALA A 56 2.30 12.07 -4.09
N SER A 57 2.16 12.36 -2.79
CA SER A 57 3.24 12.95 -1.98
C SER A 57 4.46 12.05 -1.86
N TYR A 58 4.31 10.76 -2.14
CA TYR A 58 5.34 9.73 -2.04
C TYR A 58 5.75 9.15 -3.41
N LYS A 59 5.39 9.84 -4.51
CA LYS A 59 5.75 9.40 -5.86
C LYS A 59 7.25 9.16 -5.99
N GLY A 60 7.63 8.07 -6.67
CA GLY A 60 9.01 7.63 -6.82
C GLY A 60 9.48 6.68 -5.70
N LYS A 61 8.68 6.48 -4.66
CA LYS A 61 8.93 5.48 -3.62
C LYS A 61 7.93 4.32 -3.70
N VAL A 62 8.36 3.14 -3.30
CA VAL A 62 7.43 2.05 -2.94
C VAL A 62 6.80 2.42 -1.60
N VAL A 63 5.47 2.43 -1.52
CA VAL A 63 4.75 2.81 -0.30
C VAL A 63 4.13 1.56 0.33
N VAL A 64 4.38 1.35 1.62
CA VAL A 64 3.68 0.35 2.43
C VAL A 64 2.74 1.08 3.37
N LEU A 65 1.44 0.80 3.30
CA LEU A 65 0.40 1.46 4.07
C LEU A 65 -0.31 0.44 4.96
N PHE A 66 -0.28 0.66 6.27
CA PHE A 66 -0.90 -0.17 7.30
C PHE A 66 -1.92 0.63 8.09
N PHE A 67 -3.11 0.05 8.31
CA PHE A 67 -4.16 0.63 9.14
C PHE A 67 -4.12 0.01 10.54
N GLY A 68 -4.19 0.84 11.56
CA GLY A 68 -4.13 0.39 12.94
C GLY A 68 -4.48 1.48 13.93
N TYR A 69 -4.12 1.30 15.20
CA TYR A 69 -4.25 2.31 16.24
C TYR A 69 -3.14 2.11 17.29
N THR A 70 -2.74 3.18 17.99
CA THR A 70 -1.54 3.14 18.84
C THR A 70 -1.71 2.29 20.10
N GLN A 71 -2.95 2.16 20.59
CA GLN A 71 -3.30 1.38 21.78
C GLN A 71 -3.60 -0.10 21.48
N CYS A 72 -3.31 -0.57 20.26
CA CYS A 72 -3.42 -1.98 19.91
C CYS A 72 -2.40 -2.81 20.71
N PRO A 73 -2.84 -3.85 21.43
CA PRO A 73 -1.96 -4.56 22.36
C PRO A 73 -0.98 -5.53 21.65
N ASP A 74 -1.19 -5.90 20.40
CA ASP A 74 -0.44 -6.99 19.75
C ASP A 74 -0.17 -6.75 18.26
N VAL A 75 -1.19 -6.82 17.41
CA VAL A 75 -1.04 -6.85 15.93
C VAL A 75 -0.34 -5.62 15.37
N CYS A 76 -0.66 -4.41 15.86
CA CYS A 76 -0.09 -3.19 15.30
C CYS A 76 1.40 -3.04 15.61
N PRO A 77 1.88 -3.14 16.89
CA PRO A 77 3.30 -3.06 17.17
C PRO A 77 4.09 -4.20 16.51
N THR A 78 3.54 -5.41 16.44
CA THR A 78 4.20 -6.53 15.77
C THR A 78 4.35 -6.27 14.25
N THR A 79 3.31 -5.75 13.58
CA THR A 79 3.39 -5.38 12.15
C THR A 79 4.41 -4.27 11.91
N MET A 80 4.44 -3.24 12.76
CA MET A 80 5.41 -2.15 12.63
C MET A 80 6.85 -2.62 12.84
N ALA A 81 7.08 -3.52 13.80
CA ALA A 81 8.37 -4.16 14.02
C ALA A 81 8.79 -5.06 12.84
N GLU A 82 7.83 -5.79 12.23
CA GLU A 82 8.05 -6.56 11.00
C GLU A 82 8.50 -5.65 9.86
N MET A 83 7.87 -4.49 9.68
CA MET A 83 8.27 -3.50 8.67
C MET A 83 9.66 -2.90 8.95
N ALA A 84 10.03 -2.68 10.20
CA ALA A 84 11.40 -2.29 10.55
C ALA A 84 12.43 -3.37 10.17
N GLY A 85 12.07 -4.64 10.35
CA GLY A 85 12.85 -5.79 9.85
C GLY A 85 13.00 -5.78 8.32
N VAL A 86 11.93 -5.46 7.60
CA VAL A 86 11.96 -5.30 6.12
C VAL A 86 12.93 -4.20 5.72
N MET A 87 12.87 -3.02 6.36
CA MET A 87 13.80 -1.92 6.05
C MET A 87 15.26 -2.32 6.26
N LYS A 88 15.53 -3.10 7.32
CA LYS A 88 16.87 -3.64 7.57
C LYS A 88 17.33 -4.60 6.47
N GLU A 89 16.46 -5.50 6.00
CA GLU A 89 16.78 -6.45 4.90
C GLU A 89 16.97 -5.77 3.54
N LEU A 90 16.32 -4.63 3.32
CA LEU A 90 16.48 -3.84 2.10
C LEU A 90 17.81 -3.06 2.08
N GLY A 91 18.41 -2.80 3.23
CA GLY A 91 19.66 -2.04 3.33
C GLY A 91 19.53 -0.65 2.68
N ALA A 92 20.45 -0.30 1.79
CA ALA A 92 20.43 1.00 1.10
C ALA A 92 19.16 1.23 0.23
N GLN A 93 18.52 0.18 -0.26
CA GLN A 93 17.28 0.30 -1.04
C GLN A 93 16.10 0.79 -0.20
N SER A 94 16.17 0.69 1.13
CA SER A 94 15.12 1.16 2.04
C SER A 94 14.85 2.67 1.93
N GLU A 95 15.80 3.47 1.45
CA GLU A 95 15.61 4.90 1.19
C GLU A 95 14.54 5.18 0.10
N GLN A 96 14.27 4.19 -0.75
CA GLN A 96 13.24 4.25 -1.79
C GLN A 96 11.89 3.68 -1.31
N VAL A 97 11.75 3.37 -0.02
CA VAL A 97 10.52 2.83 0.57
C VAL A 97 9.98 3.81 1.61
N GLN A 98 8.67 3.96 1.65
CA GLN A 98 7.97 4.71 2.68
C GLN A 98 6.96 3.81 3.38
N VAL A 99 7.06 3.68 4.69
CA VAL A 99 6.04 3.01 5.52
C VAL A 99 5.15 4.07 6.16
N LEU A 100 3.84 3.86 6.02
CA LEU A 100 2.79 4.75 6.50
C LEU A 100 1.88 3.98 7.45
N PHE A 101 1.72 4.48 8.67
CA PHE A 101 0.76 4.01 9.64
C PHE A 101 -0.46 4.94 9.65
N VAL A 102 -1.63 4.45 9.24
CA VAL A 102 -2.88 5.22 9.23
C VAL A 102 -3.70 4.87 10.45
N THR A 103 -3.99 5.86 11.30
CA THR A 103 -4.83 5.59 12.47
C THR A 103 -6.29 5.37 12.08
N LEU A 104 -6.89 4.35 12.72
CA LEU A 104 -8.34 4.07 12.71
C LEU A 104 -9.05 4.60 13.97
N ASP A 105 -8.30 5.25 14.87
CA ASP A 105 -8.81 5.77 16.14
C ASP A 105 -8.41 7.24 16.36
N PRO A 106 -8.89 8.16 15.53
CA PRO A 106 -8.52 9.57 15.60
C PRO A 106 -8.97 10.26 16.90
N GLU A 107 -9.81 9.61 17.71
CA GLU A 107 -10.23 10.15 19.02
C GLU A 107 -9.13 10.02 20.08
N ARG A 108 -8.35 8.94 20.04
CA ARG A 108 -7.25 8.67 21.00
C ARG A 108 -5.86 8.90 20.41
N ASP A 109 -5.69 8.67 19.13
CA ASP A 109 -4.40 8.80 18.44
C ASP A 109 -4.17 10.24 18.00
N THR A 110 -3.65 11.07 18.90
CA THR A 110 -3.31 12.46 18.59
C THR A 110 -2.10 12.54 17.65
N ARG A 111 -1.93 13.69 17.01
CA ARG A 111 -0.77 13.99 16.17
C ARG A 111 0.55 13.75 16.91
N GLU A 112 0.62 14.22 18.16
CA GLU A 112 1.79 14.11 19.04
C GLU A 112 2.10 12.64 19.38
N LEU A 113 1.08 11.84 19.61
CA LEU A 113 1.24 10.41 19.86
C LEU A 113 1.74 9.67 18.60
N LEU A 114 1.18 9.98 17.45
CA LEU A 114 1.63 9.40 16.17
C LEU A 114 3.06 9.80 15.81
N ALA A 115 3.47 11.04 16.16
CA ALA A 115 4.85 11.51 15.98
C ALA A 115 5.87 10.75 16.84
N GLN A 116 5.42 10.12 17.94
CA GLN A 116 6.25 9.26 18.76
C GLN A 116 6.15 7.80 18.34
N TYR A 117 4.94 7.32 18.03
CA TYR A 117 4.67 5.91 17.79
C TYR A 117 5.32 5.38 16.51
N ALA A 118 5.05 5.96 15.36
CA ALA A 118 5.54 5.41 14.10
C ALA A 118 7.07 5.51 13.98
N PRO A 119 7.74 6.65 14.29
CA PRO A 119 9.19 6.74 14.24
C PRO A 119 9.93 5.90 15.29
N ALA A 120 9.26 5.42 16.35
CA ALA A 120 9.89 4.52 17.33
C ALA A 120 10.31 3.16 16.73
N PHE A 121 9.71 2.73 15.64
CA PHE A 121 10.08 1.49 14.94
C PHE A 121 11.20 1.73 13.90
N ASP A 122 11.09 2.80 13.15
CA ASP A 122 12.11 3.29 12.21
C ASP A 122 11.86 4.79 11.97
N ALA A 123 12.90 5.63 12.07
CA ALA A 123 12.78 7.09 11.97
C ALA A 123 12.16 7.60 10.66
N ARG A 124 12.11 6.76 9.62
CA ARG A 124 11.51 7.05 8.31
C ARG A 124 10.02 6.77 8.26
N PHE A 125 9.45 6.09 9.26
CA PHE A 125 8.02 5.78 9.29
C PHE A 125 7.20 7.02 9.63
N ALA A 126 6.04 7.15 8.99
CA ALA A 126 5.15 8.26 9.24
C ALA A 126 3.78 7.78 9.72
N GLY A 127 3.28 8.42 10.78
CA GLY A 127 1.90 8.28 11.23
C GLY A 127 1.00 9.24 10.46
N LEU A 128 -0.12 8.75 9.97
CA LEU A 128 -1.13 9.54 9.24
C LEU A 128 -2.43 9.59 10.04
N TYR A 129 -3.08 10.74 10.03
CA TYR A 129 -4.35 10.96 10.69
C TYR A 129 -5.28 11.86 9.88
N GLY A 130 -6.56 11.75 10.16
CA GLY A 130 -7.61 12.62 9.69
C GLY A 130 -8.69 12.73 10.76
N ASP A 131 -9.73 13.50 10.52
CA ASP A 131 -10.95 13.43 11.34
C ASP A 131 -11.70 12.09 11.10
N ALA A 132 -12.78 11.86 11.87
CA ALA A 132 -13.57 10.65 11.76
C ALA A 132 -14.15 10.42 10.35
N ALA A 133 -14.55 11.50 9.66
CA ALA A 133 -15.10 11.40 8.30
C ALA A 133 -14.02 11.07 7.27
N GLN A 134 -12.84 11.66 7.39
CA GLN A 134 -11.68 11.37 6.56
C GLN A 134 -11.22 9.92 6.77
N THR A 135 -11.11 9.47 8.03
CA THR A 135 -10.75 8.10 8.39
C THR A 135 -11.72 7.10 7.79
N ALA A 136 -13.04 7.32 7.93
CA ALA A 136 -14.07 6.46 7.36
C ALA A 136 -14.00 6.41 5.81
N LYS A 137 -13.76 7.56 5.18
CA LYS A 137 -13.62 7.65 3.72
C LYS A 137 -12.43 6.83 3.22
N VAL A 138 -11.27 6.97 3.86
CA VAL A 138 -10.06 6.24 3.47
C VAL A 138 -10.22 4.75 3.76
N ALA A 139 -10.74 4.35 4.92
CA ALA A 139 -10.99 2.95 5.23
C ALA A 139 -11.93 2.30 4.18
N LYS A 140 -12.98 3.00 3.74
CA LYS A 140 -13.87 2.54 2.67
C LYS A 140 -13.15 2.38 1.33
N GLU A 141 -12.32 3.35 0.91
CA GLU A 141 -11.55 3.31 -0.33
C GLU A 141 -10.59 2.11 -0.36
N PHE A 142 -9.99 1.79 0.80
CA PHE A 142 -9.08 0.66 0.97
C PHE A 142 -9.79 -0.66 1.33
N LYS A 143 -11.13 -0.68 1.41
CA LYS A 143 -11.93 -1.84 1.84
C LYS A 143 -11.50 -2.39 3.20
N VAL A 144 -11.06 -1.51 4.09
CA VAL A 144 -10.69 -1.84 5.46
C VAL A 144 -11.93 -1.81 6.33
N PHE A 145 -12.25 -2.95 6.93
CA PHE A 145 -13.22 -3.02 8.01
C PHE A 145 -12.58 -2.52 9.31
N TYR A 146 -13.30 -1.75 10.10
CA TYR A 146 -12.93 -1.46 11.49
C TYR A 146 -14.17 -1.19 12.34
N ALA A 147 -14.11 -1.55 13.62
CA ALA A 147 -15.19 -1.34 14.58
C ALA A 147 -14.64 -1.23 16.00
N LYS A 148 -15.19 -0.31 16.80
CA LYS A 148 -14.92 -0.23 18.23
C LYS A 148 -15.59 -1.40 18.95
N VAL A 149 -14.83 -2.07 19.79
CA VAL A 149 -15.28 -3.18 20.65
C VAL A 149 -15.16 -2.71 22.11
N PRO A 150 -16.27 -2.59 22.85
CA PRO A 150 -16.24 -2.16 24.24
C PRO A 150 -15.35 -3.04 25.10
N GLY A 151 -14.56 -2.43 25.95
CA GLY A 151 -13.69 -3.11 26.92
C GLY A 151 -14.40 -3.42 28.23
N LYS A 152 -13.63 -3.73 29.28
CA LYS A 152 -14.16 -4.08 30.60
C LYS A 152 -14.63 -2.89 31.43
N THR A 153 -14.20 -1.67 31.11
CA THR A 153 -14.62 -0.43 31.77
C THR A 153 -15.35 0.47 30.77
N PRO A 154 -16.23 1.41 31.23
CA PRO A 154 -17.02 2.24 30.32
C PRO A 154 -16.20 3.03 29.30
N ASP A 155 -14.99 3.45 29.68
CA ASP A 155 -14.12 4.29 28.84
C ASP A 155 -13.05 3.47 28.09
N SER A 156 -13.05 2.13 28.22
CA SER A 156 -12.10 1.26 27.54
C SER A 156 -12.71 0.62 26.30
N TYR A 157 -11.95 0.56 25.21
CA TYR A 157 -12.32 -0.16 24.01
C TYR A 157 -11.08 -0.58 23.22
N THR A 158 -11.23 -1.62 22.40
CA THR A 158 -10.31 -1.98 21.32
C THR A 158 -10.93 -1.62 19.98
N VAL A 159 -10.12 -1.66 18.91
CA VAL A 159 -10.63 -1.49 17.55
C VAL A 159 -10.30 -2.75 16.77
N ASP A 160 -11.32 -3.53 16.45
CA ASP A 160 -11.19 -4.63 15.51
C ASP A 160 -11.04 -4.06 14.10
N HIS A 161 -10.07 -4.56 13.34
CA HIS A 161 -9.83 -4.07 11.98
C HIS A 161 -9.17 -5.12 11.09
N THR A 162 -9.21 -4.89 9.79
CA THR A 162 -8.47 -5.67 8.80
C THR A 162 -6.97 -5.59 9.07
N ALA A 163 -6.34 -6.73 9.39
CA ALA A 163 -4.94 -6.81 9.78
C ALA A 163 -4.03 -7.11 8.58
N GLY A 164 -3.90 -6.20 7.64
CA GLY A 164 -3.00 -6.35 6.50
C GLY A 164 -2.48 -5.01 6.00
N SER A 165 -1.41 -5.05 5.23
CA SER A 165 -0.80 -3.86 4.66
C SER A 165 -0.94 -3.86 3.15
N TYR A 166 -1.08 -2.68 2.56
CA TYR A 166 -1.12 -2.48 1.11
C TYR A 166 0.23 -1.96 0.62
N VAL A 167 0.70 -2.47 -0.52
CA VAL A 167 1.95 -1.99 -1.14
C VAL A 167 1.63 -1.37 -2.49
N PHE A 168 2.19 -0.19 -2.70
CA PHE A 168 2.12 0.57 -3.94
C PHE A 168 3.50 0.67 -4.57
N ASP A 169 3.54 0.63 -5.91
CA ASP A 169 4.77 0.86 -6.65
C ASP A 169 5.16 2.35 -6.70
N LYS A 170 6.27 2.67 -7.37
CA LYS A 170 6.81 4.03 -7.50
C LYS A 170 5.86 5.00 -8.23
N ASP A 171 4.91 4.48 -9.00
CA ASP A 171 3.86 5.25 -9.69
C ASP A 171 2.58 5.43 -8.86
N GLY A 172 2.54 4.87 -7.65
CA GLY A 172 1.38 4.90 -6.76
C GLY A 172 0.26 3.93 -7.18
N LYS A 173 0.58 2.88 -7.94
CA LYS A 173 -0.39 1.83 -8.27
C LYS A 173 -0.34 0.73 -7.23
N ILE A 174 -1.52 0.26 -6.82
CA ILE A 174 -1.62 -0.87 -5.88
C ILE A 174 -1.01 -2.13 -6.51
N ARG A 175 -0.19 -2.84 -5.72
CA ARG A 175 0.52 -4.02 -6.20
C ARG A 175 0.34 -5.24 -5.31
N LEU A 176 0.38 -5.09 -3.98
CA LEU A 176 0.34 -6.23 -3.07
C LEU A 176 -0.55 -5.98 -1.87
N PHE A 177 -1.06 -7.09 -1.32
CA PHE A 177 -1.59 -7.16 0.03
C PHE A 177 -0.70 -8.09 0.86
N LEU A 178 -0.17 -7.57 1.95
CA LEU A 178 0.68 -8.28 2.90
C LEU A 178 -0.18 -8.76 4.07
N ARG A 179 -0.15 -10.05 4.37
CA ARG A 179 -0.79 -10.61 5.56
C ARG A 179 0.08 -10.35 6.78
N HIS A 180 -0.54 -10.17 7.93
CA HIS A 180 0.17 -10.06 9.20
C HIS A 180 0.94 -11.34 9.56
N GLY A 181 2.14 -11.21 10.13
CA GLY A 181 2.88 -12.30 10.77
C GLY A 181 3.59 -13.26 9.82
N GLN A 182 3.89 -12.87 8.60
CA GLN A 182 4.62 -13.73 7.64
C GLN A 182 6.15 -13.57 7.68
N GLY A 183 6.63 -12.62 8.48
CA GLY A 183 8.05 -12.29 8.59
C GLY A 183 8.58 -11.34 7.51
N PRO A 184 9.71 -10.66 7.74
CA PRO A 184 10.23 -9.64 6.86
C PRO A 184 10.73 -10.16 5.50
N ALA A 185 11.29 -11.38 5.42
CA ALA A 185 11.96 -11.87 4.23
C ALA A 185 11.07 -11.97 2.96
N PRO A 186 9.85 -12.54 2.99
CA PRO A 186 8.98 -12.55 1.82
C PRO A 186 8.53 -11.15 1.39
N ILE A 187 8.35 -10.23 2.34
CA ILE A 187 7.97 -8.85 2.07
C ILE A 187 9.11 -8.10 1.41
N ALA A 188 10.32 -8.19 1.97
CA ALA A 188 11.53 -7.58 1.40
C ALA A 188 11.82 -8.10 -0.02
N HIS A 189 11.62 -9.41 -0.27
CA HIS A 189 11.73 -9.99 -1.60
C HIS A 189 10.84 -9.25 -2.61
N ASP A 190 9.56 -9.10 -2.29
CA ASP A 190 8.60 -8.52 -3.22
C ASP A 190 8.79 -7.01 -3.41
N ILE A 191 9.18 -6.30 -2.33
CA ILE A 191 9.54 -4.88 -2.44
C ILE A 191 10.75 -4.69 -3.36
N LYS A 192 11.77 -5.56 -3.31
CA LYS A 192 12.91 -5.53 -4.24
C LYS A 192 12.48 -5.68 -5.70
N LEU A 193 11.49 -6.52 -5.98
CA LEU A 193 10.91 -6.64 -7.33
C LEU A 193 10.19 -5.37 -7.78
N LEU A 194 9.58 -4.60 -6.86
CA LEU A 194 8.92 -3.33 -7.17
C LEU A 194 9.93 -2.16 -7.29
N LEU A 195 11.13 -2.32 -6.76
CA LEU A 195 12.20 -1.33 -6.81
C LEU A 195 13.05 -1.45 -8.09
N SER A 196 13.09 -2.65 -8.70
CA SER A 196 13.78 -2.90 -9.97
C SER A 196 13.01 -2.29 -11.14
#